data_c7298a801959b2ae08714b1b51e4e7a6
#
_entry.id   c7298a801959b2ae08714b1b51e4e7a6
#
_cell.length_a   1.000
_cell.length_b   1.000
_cell.length_c   1.000
_cell.angle_alpha   90.00
_cell.angle_beta   90.00
_cell.angle_gamma   90.00
#
_symmetry.space_group_name_H-M   'P 1'
#
loop_
_entity.id
_entity.type
_entity.pdbx_description
1 polymer ?
#
loop_
_entity_poly.entity_id
_entity_poly.type
_entity_poly.pdbx_seq_one_letter_code
_entity_poly.pdbx_strand_id
1 'polypeptide(L)'
;MELQKIDNTPKMLIVYCTLAGLISALIISGLLEVIDFASGTPSGTFFAVIGLSLGFNDPASAQYIGYGLHVLTGTVAGNIFGQMALFWRKLIPYNMKRGISLGLMLGVSLWAVLFAPLATFGIQPRLDTFMITEANTYAHSIANHFAGLYYFVLGASLLFHLVYGAVFGLLAGRMTGVKLTMRKLIDARINGN
;
A
#
# COMPACT_ATOMS: atom_id res chain seq x y z
N MET A 1 20.15 8.99 40.82
CA MET A 1 19.80 7.82 39.96
C MET A 1 19.02 8.39 38.79
N GLU A 2 19.74 8.77 37.72
CA GLU A 2 19.12 9.32 36.51
C GLU A 2 18.41 8.20 35.81
N LEU A 3 17.07 8.22 35.81
CA LEU A 3 16.27 7.34 34.97
C LEU A 3 16.60 7.65 33.51
N GLN A 4 17.41 6.81 32.90
CA GLN A 4 17.72 6.85 31.48
C GLN A 4 16.39 6.83 30.71
N LYS A 5 15.92 8.01 30.30
CA LYS A 5 14.66 8.21 29.59
C LYS A 5 14.82 7.51 28.23
N ILE A 6 14.38 6.24 28.16
CA ILE A 6 14.44 5.44 26.95
C ILE A 6 13.77 6.26 25.83
N ASP A 7 14.55 6.73 24.88
CA ASP A 7 14.05 7.48 23.73
C ASP A 7 13.29 6.54 22.78
N ASN A 8 11.99 6.37 23.01
CA ASN A 8 11.10 5.55 22.19
C ASN A 8 10.75 6.20 20.83
N THR A 9 11.33 7.37 20.52
CA THR A 9 11.03 8.12 19.28
C THR A 9 11.27 7.29 18.01
N PRO A 10 12.38 6.52 17.88
CA PRO A 10 12.60 5.66 16.70
C PRO A 10 11.53 4.59 16.53
N LYS A 11 11.19 3.87 17.60
CA LYS A 11 10.18 2.80 17.56
C LYS A 11 8.80 3.34 17.15
N MET A 12 8.43 4.52 17.66
CA MET A 12 7.16 5.15 17.35
C MET A 12 7.07 5.60 15.89
N LEU A 13 8.18 6.02 15.26
CA LEU A 13 8.18 6.37 13.84
C LEU A 13 7.83 5.15 12.97
N ILE A 14 8.43 3.99 13.25
CA ILE A 14 8.10 2.74 12.55
C ILE A 14 6.62 2.42 12.74
N VAL A 15 6.10 2.47 13.97
CA VAL A 15 4.69 2.20 14.26
C VAL A 15 3.76 3.13 13.49
N TYR A 16 4.05 4.44 13.46
CA TYR A 16 3.22 5.40 12.73
C TYR A 16 3.24 5.14 11.22
N CYS A 17 4.40 4.85 10.65
CA CYS A 17 4.51 4.51 9.24
C CYS A 17 3.81 3.18 8.91
N THR A 18 3.91 2.17 9.78
CA THR A 18 3.20 0.88 9.61
C THR A 18 1.68 1.08 9.64
N LEU A 19 1.17 1.82 10.62
CA LEU A 19 -0.26 2.13 10.72
C LEU A 19 -0.75 2.98 9.54
N ALA A 20 0.04 3.98 9.12
CA ALA A 20 -0.28 4.77 7.94
C ALA A 20 -0.35 3.89 6.68
N GLY A 21 0.58 2.93 6.51
CA GLY A 21 0.58 1.97 5.42
C GLY A 21 -0.64 1.06 5.43
N LEU A 22 -1.01 0.51 6.60
CA LEU A 22 -2.21 -0.30 6.77
C LEU A 22 -3.48 0.47 6.40
N ILE A 23 -3.67 1.66 6.98
CA ILE A 23 -4.86 2.47 6.72
C ILE A 23 -4.95 2.85 5.23
N SER A 24 -3.83 3.23 4.63
CA SER A 24 -3.79 3.58 3.20
C SER A 24 -4.13 2.38 2.32
N ALA A 25 -3.64 1.18 2.63
CA ALA A 25 -3.97 -0.04 1.91
C ALA A 25 -5.46 -0.38 2.02
N LEU A 26 -6.06 -0.23 3.20
CA LEU A 26 -7.49 -0.44 3.41
C LEU A 26 -8.34 0.57 2.62
N ILE A 27 -7.94 1.85 2.56
CA ILE A 27 -8.62 2.87 1.76
C ILE A 27 -8.57 2.51 0.28
N ILE A 28 -7.40 2.11 -0.24
CA ILE A 28 -7.28 1.67 -1.64
C ILE A 28 -8.11 0.42 -1.89
N SER A 29 -8.11 -0.54 -0.97
CA SER A 29 -8.96 -1.73 -1.10
C SER A 29 -10.44 -1.36 -1.23
N GLY A 30 -10.93 -0.43 -0.42
CA GLY A 30 -12.30 0.06 -0.53
C GLY A 30 -12.57 0.77 -1.86
N LEU A 31 -11.61 1.53 -2.40
CA LEU A 31 -11.75 2.17 -3.72
C LEU A 31 -11.80 1.13 -4.85
N LEU A 32 -11.02 0.06 -4.78
CA LEU A 32 -11.07 -1.03 -5.76
C LEU A 32 -12.42 -1.74 -5.74
N GLU A 33 -13.01 -1.99 -4.56
CA GLU A 33 -14.37 -2.53 -4.45
C GLU A 33 -15.42 -1.60 -5.07
N VAL A 34 -15.28 -0.28 -4.89
CA VAL A 34 -16.18 0.70 -5.53
C VAL A 34 -16.06 0.64 -7.05
N ILE A 35 -14.86 0.41 -7.58
CA ILE A 35 -14.64 0.26 -9.03
C ILE A 35 -15.27 -1.05 -9.54
N ASP A 36 -15.09 -2.17 -8.84
CA ASP A 36 -15.76 -3.42 -9.18
C ASP A 36 -17.28 -3.21 -9.28
N PHE A 37 -17.87 -2.58 -8.28
CA PHE A 37 -19.29 -2.25 -8.28
C PHE A 37 -19.68 -1.33 -9.45
N ALA A 38 -18.93 -0.26 -9.70
CA ALA A 38 -19.24 0.72 -10.75
C ALA A 38 -19.06 0.15 -12.17
N SER A 39 -18.16 -0.83 -12.36
CA SER A 39 -17.92 -1.53 -13.64
C SER A 39 -18.86 -2.71 -13.85
N GLY A 40 -19.70 -3.06 -12.87
CA GLY A 40 -20.59 -4.21 -12.93
C GLY A 40 -19.86 -5.56 -12.83
N THR A 41 -18.64 -5.55 -12.34
CA THR A 41 -17.86 -6.78 -12.06
C THR A 41 -18.20 -7.32 -10.68
N PRO A 42 -18.02 -8.63 -10.45
CA PRO A 42 -18.14 -9.19 -9.11
C PRO A 42 -17.18 -8.49 -8.12
N SER A 43 -17.65 -8.28 -6.89
CA SER A 43 -16.83 -7.75 -5.79
C SER A 43 -15.56 -8.58 -5.61
N GLY A 44 -14.43 -7.92 -5.41
CA GLY A 44 -13.13 -8.56 -5.20
C GLY A 44 -12.42 -9.05 -6.47
N THR A 45 -12.90 -8.68 -7.66
CA THR A 45 -12.30 -9.09 -8.94
C THR A 45 -10.84 -8.70 -9.04
N PHE A 46 -10.45 -7.48 -8.65
CA PHE A 46 -9.04 -7.05 -8.64
C PHE A 46 -8.18 -7.89 -7.69
N PHE A 47 -8.72 -8.29 -6.54
CA PHE A 47 -8.00 -9.15 -5.60
C PHE A 47 -7.91 -10.59 -6.11
N ALA A 48 -8.97 -11.07 -6.77
CA ALA A 48 -8.97 -12.40 -7.37
C ALA A 48 -7.83 -12.57 -8.38
N VAL A 49 -7.53 -11.56 -9.17
CA VAL A 49 -6.39 -11.57 -10.11
C VAL A 49 -5.06 -11.88 -9.40
N ILE A 50 -4.83 -11.28 -8.22
CA ILE A 50 -3.63 -11.54 -7.41
C ILE A 50 -3.62 -13.00 -6.94
N GLY A 51 -4.73 -13.49 -6.38
CA GLY A 51 -4.83 -14.86 -5.89
C GLY A 51 -4.69 -15.90 -7.00
N LEU A 52 -5.34 -15.68 -8.14
CA LEU A 52 -5.23 -16.53 -9.32
C LEU A 52 -3.79 -16.60 -9.85
N SER A 53 -3.07 -15.48 -9.84
CA SER A 53 -1.67 -15.45 -10.29
C SER A 53 -0.74 -16.30 -9.43
N LEU A 54 -1.15 -16.56 -8.16
CA LEU A 54 -0.45 -17.43 -7.22
C LEU A 54 -0.94 -18.89 -7.25
N GLY A 55 -1.93 -19.22 -8.10
CA GLY A 55 -2.44 -20.59 -8.26
C GLY A 55 -3.66 -20.94 -7.43
N PHE A 56 -4.30 -19.98 -6.77
CA PHE A 56 -5.57 -20.18 -6.05
C PHE A 56 -6.74 -20.10 -7.05
N ASN A 57 -7.20 -21.24 -7.56
CA ASN A 57 -8.22 -21.28 -8.62
C ASN A 57 -9.68 -21.24 -8.10
N ASP A 58 -9.90 -21.47 -6.80
CA ASP A 58 -11.20 -21.32 -6.16
C ASP A 58 -11.52 -19.82 -5.96
N PRO A 59 -12.74 -19.35 -6.32
CA PRO A 59 -13.11 -17.93 -6.26
C PRO A 59 -12.90 -17.29 -4.90
N ALA A 60 -13.33 -17.93 -3.82
CA ALA A 60 -13.22 -17.39 -2.47
C ALA A 60 -11.76 -17.31 -2.03
N SER A 61 -10.99 -18.39 -2.24
CA SER A 61 -9.56 -18.41 -1.92
C SER A 61 -8.79 -17.36 -2.70
N ALA A 62 -9.04 -17.21 -4.00
CA ALA A 62 -8.38 -16.21 -4.83
C ALA A 62 -8.64 -14.78 -4.33
N GLN A 63 -9.89 -14.45 -4.02
CA GLN A 63 -10.26 -13.13 -3.51
C GLN A 63 -9.65 -12.84 -2.12
N TYR A 64 -9.82 -13.76 -1.16
CA TYR A 64 -9.35 -13.52 0.23
C TYR A 64 -7.83 -13.47 0.33
N ILE A 65 -7.13 -14.36 -0.38
CA ILE A 65 -5.66 -14.35 -0.40
C ILE A 65 -5.16 -13.11 -1.10
N GLY A 66 -5.73 -12.74 -2.23
CA GLY A 66 -5.35 -11.53 -2.96
C GLY A 66 -5.59 -10.26 -2.14
N TYR A 67 -6.75 -10.15 -1.47
CA TYR A 67 -7.04 -9.05 -0.54
C TYR A 67 -6.03 -8.98 0.61
N GLY A 68 -5.80 -10.12 1.27
CA GLY A 68 -4.85 -10.20 2.38
C GLY A 68 -3.44 -9.79 1.97
N LEU A 69 -2.97 -10.24 0.81
CA LEU A 69 -1.66 -9.89 0.27
C LEU A 69 -1.58 -8.41 -0.13
N HIS A 70 -2.64 -7.84 -0.69
CA HIS A 70 -2.69 -6.42 -1.01
C HIS A 70 -2.54 -5.56 0.24
N VAL A 71 -3.32 -5.83 1.29
CA VAL A 71 -3.25 -5.11 2.57
C VAL A 71 -1.90 -5.33 3.26
N LEU A 72 -1.39 -6.57 3.26
CA LEU A 72 -0.09 -6.89 3.83
C LEU A 72 1.04 -6.12 3.13
N THR A 73 1.03 -6.09 1.79
CA THR A 73 2.04 -5.39 1.00
C THR A 73 2.09 -3.90 1.34
N GLY A 74 0.94 -3.22 1.41
CA GLY A 74 0.89 -1.81 1.80
C GLY A 74 1.35 -1.57 3.24
N THR A 75 1.01 -2.49 4.17
CA THR A 75 1.45 -2.44 5.57
C THR A 75 2.96 -2.59 5.69
N VAL A 76 3.53 -3.58 5.00
CA VAL A 76 4.98 -3.85 4.97
C VAL A 76 5.73 -2.71 4.31
N ALA A 77 5.20 -2.13 3.25
CA ALA A 77 5.80 -0.96 2.60
C ALA A 77 5.91 0.23 3.57
N GLY A 78 4.85 0.51 4.34
CA GLY A 78 4.88 1.52 5.40
C GLY A 78 5.90 1.20 6.49
N ASN A 79 6.00 -0.06 6.90
CA ASN A 79 6.99 -0.51 7.89
C ASN A 79 8.42 -0.32 7.40
N ILE A 80 8.72 -0.77 6.18
CA ILE A 80 10.05 -0.60 5.55
C ILE A 80 10.40 0.88 5.42
N PHE A 81 9.45 1.72 4.97
CA PHE A 81 9.66 3.16 4.91
C PHE A 81 10.02 3.76 6.27
N GLY A 82 9.31 3.36 7.33
CA GLY A 82 9.60 3.78 8.71
C GLY A 82 11.00 3.39 9.16
N GLN A 83 11.44 2.18 8.84
CA GLN A 83 12.81 1.71 9.10
C GLN A 83 13.84 2.52 8.30
N MET A 84 13.63 2.73 6.99
CA MET A 84 14.52 3.55 6.16
C MET A 84 14.66 4.98 6.69
N ALA A 85 13.55 5.57 7.18
CA ALA A 85 13.56 6.91 7.74
C ALA A 85 14.41 7.02 9.04
N LEU A 86 14.67 5.91 9.75
CA LEU A 86 15.61 5.90 10.87
C LEU A 86 17.07 6.02 10.40
N PHE A 87 17.41 5.36 9.30
CA PHE A 87 18.77 5.42 8.74
C PHE A 87 19.03 6.73 8.00
N TRP A 88 18.01 7.24 7.29
CA TRP A 88 18.13 8.46 6.51
C TRP A 88 17.18 9.54 7.03
N ARG A 89 17.70 10.43 7.88
CA ARG A 89 16.90 11.53 8.48
C ARG A 89 16.16 12.39 7.44
N LYS A 90 16.64 12.42 6.19
CA LYS A 90 15.96 13.09 5.07
C LYS A 90 14.60 12.46 4.72
N LEU A 91 14.34 11.22 5.12
CA LEU A 91 13.06 10.53 4.88
C LEU A 91 12.05 10.71 6.03
N ILE A 92 12.38 11.42 7.10
CA ILE A 92 11.45 11.64 8.21
C ILE A 92 10.31 12.56 7.75
N PRO A 93 9.04 12.10 7.82
CA PRO A 93 7.86 12.88 7.44
C PRO A 93 7.44 13.79 8.61
N TYR A 94 8.20 14.83 8.93
CA TYR A 94 7.98 15.67 10.10
C TYR A 94 6.80 16.66 9.96
N ASN A 95 6.19 16.78 8.81
CA ASN A 95 4.94 17.52 8.57
C ASN A 95 4.18 16.93 7.37
N MET A 96 2.91 17.34 7.21
CA MET A 96 2.03 16.81 6.18
C MET A 96 2.55 17.04 4.75
N LYS A 97 3.04 18.24 4.42
CA LYS A 97 3.53 18.57 3.07
C LYS A 97 4.69 17.65 2.68
N ARG A 98 5.68 17.53 3.56
CA ARG A 98 6.82 16.65 3.34
C ARG A 98 6.41 15.18 3.36
N GLY A 99 5.50 14.81 4.25
CA GLY A 99 4.93 13.46 4.29
C GLY A 99 4.30 13.08 2.95
N ILE A 100 3.43 13.94 2.39
CA ILE A 100 2.81 13.70 1.08
C ILE A 100 3.86 13.56 -0.02
N SER A 101 4.86 14.45 -0.09
CA SER A 101 5.92 14.34 -1.10
C SER A 101 6.68 13.02 -1.00
N LEU A 102 7.09 12.61 0.19
CA LEU A 102 7.78 11.33 0.43
C LEU A 102 6.86 10.13 0.18
N GLY A 103 5.59 10.25 0.55
CA GLY A 103 4.58 9.22 0.28
C GLY A 103 4.33 9.02 -1.21
N LEU A 104 4.22 10.09 -2.00
CA LEU A 104 4.12 9.99 -3.47
C LEU A 104 5.34 9.29 -4.07
N MET A 105 6.55 9.60 -3.59
CA MET A 105 7.76 8.86 -4.00
C MET A 105 7.67 7.38 -3.64
N LEU A 106 7.18 7.04 -2.45
CA LEU A 106 6.94 5.64 -2.05
C LEU A 106 5.93 4.98 -2.99
N GLY A 107 4.81 5.64 -3.30
CA GLY A 107 3.78 5.12 -4.22
C GLY A 107 4.34 4.82 -5.61
N VAL A 108 5.07 5.77 -6.21
CA VAL A 108 5.75 5.54 -7.50
C VAL A 108 6.74 4.38 -7.41
N SER A 109 7.52 4.31 -6.33
CA SER A 109 8.50 3.22 -6.15
C SER A 109 7.83 1.86 -6.04
N LEU A 110 6.72 1.74 -5.29
CA LEU A 110 5.95 0.51 -5.19
C LEU A 110 5.37 0.10 -6.54
N TRP A 111 4.85 1.05 -7.31
CA TRP A 111 4.35 0.77 -8.64
C TRP A 111 5.47 0.28 -9.57
N ALA A 112 6.59 0.99 -9.65
CA ALA A 112 7.66 0.71 -10.59
C ALA A 112 8.46 -0.55 -10.24
N VAL A 113 8.71 -0.80 -8.95
CA VAL A 113 9.60 -1.89 -8.50
C VAL A 113 8.82 -3.17 -8.19
N LEU A 114 7.57 -3.05 -7.72
CA LEU A 114 6.79 -4.21 -7.30
C LEU A 114 5.63 -4.49 -8.27
N PHE A 115 4.71 -3.53 -8.47
CA PHE A 115 3.49 -3.79 -9.22
C PHE A 115 3.75 -4.00 -10.71
N ALA A 116 4.47 -3.11 -11.39
CA ALA A 116 4.68 -3.21 -12.82
C ALA A 116 5.42 -4.50 -13.23
N PRO A 117 6.51 -4.93 -12.56
CA PRO A 117 7.12 -6.23 -12.82
C PRO A 117 6.19 -7.40 -12.51
N LEU A 118 5.46 -7.37 -11.39
CA LEU A 118 4.51 -8.42 -11.04
C LEU A 118 3.38 -8.53 -12.08
N ALA A 119 2.82 -7.41 -12.51
CA ALA A 119 1.78 -7.38 -13.54
C ALA A 119 2.28 -7.94 -14.87
N THR A 120 3.50 -7.57 -15.29
CA THR A 120 4.06 -7.94 -16.58
C THR A 120 4.53 -9.40 -16.63
N PHE A 121 5.26 -9.84 -15.59
CA PHE A 121 5.93 -11.13 -15.60
C PHE A 121 5.22 -12.21 -14.77
N GLY A 122 4.31 -11.82 -13.88
CA GLY A 122 3.55 -12.74 -13.05
C GLY A 122 2.09 -12.86 -13.46
N ILE A 123 1.34 -11.75 -13.43
CA ILE A 123 -0.11 -11.75 -13.63
C ILE A 123 -0.47 -11.98 -15.09
N GLN A 124 0.05 -11.16 -16.02
CA GLN A 124 -0.35 -11.22 -17.44
C GLN A 124 -0.13 -12.59 -18.06
N PRO A 125 1.04 -13.26 -17.94
CA PRO A 125 1.23 -14.59 -18.53
C PRO A 125 0.28 -15.64 -17.95
N ARG A 126 -0.13 -15.48 -16.67
CA ARG A 126 -1.07 -16.40 -16.04
C ARG A 126 -2.49 -16.19 -16.59
N LEU A 127 -2.93 -14.95 -16.76
CA LEU A 127 -4.21 -14.62 -17.38
C LEU A 127 -4.26 -15.14 -18.83
N ASP A 128 -3.19 -14.97 -19.61
CA ASP A 128 -3.09 -15.50 -20.98
C ASP A 128 -3.22 -17.03 -21.00
N THR A 129 -2.64 -17.72 -20.02
CA THR A 129 -2.79 -19.18 -19.88
C THR A 129 -4.24 -19.56 -19.62
N PHE A 130 -4.95 -18.86 -18.72
CA PHE A 130 -6.36 -19.15 -18.43
C PHE A 130 -7.27 -18.91 -19.64
N MET A 131 -6.96 -17.93 -20.47
CA MET A 131 -7.69 -17.71 -21.73
C MET A 131 -7.62 -18.90 -22.70
N ILE A 132 -6.50 -19.63 -22.70
CA ILE A 132 -6.24 -20.73 -23.65
C ILE A 132 -6.71 -22.08 -23.07
N THR A 133 -6.43 -22.34 -21.78
CA THR A 133 -6.49 -23.70 -21.23
C THR A 133 -7.71 -24.00 -20.39
N GLU A 134 -8.41 -22.99 -19.88
CA GLU A 134 -9.42 -23.16 -18.83
C GLU A 134 -10.81 -22.61 -19.23
N ALA A 135 -11.25 -22.88 -20.46
CA ALA A 135 -12.56 -22.45 -20.95
C ALA A 135 -13.71 -22.81 -19.97
N ASN A 136 -14.60 -21.86 -19.75
CA ASN A 136 -15.77 -21.98 -18.86
C ASN A 136 -15.46 -22.07 -17.35
N THR A 137 -14.25 -21.77 -16.92
CA THR A 137 -13.91 -21.68 -15.49
C THR A 137 -14.03 -20.25 -14.97
N TYR A 138 -14.02 -20.10 -13.62
CA TYR A 138 -13.94 -18.78 -12.99
C TYR A 138 -12.66 -18.03 -13.43
N ALA A 139 -11.52 -18.72 -13.48
CA ALA A 139 -10.26 -18.13 -13.93
C ALA A 139 -10.33 -17.59 -15.35
N HIS A 140 -10.97 -18.34 -16.28
CA HIS A 140 -11.23 -17.88 -17.63
C HIS A 140 -12.12 -16.64 -17.69
N SER A 141 -13.18 -16.60 -16.88
CA SER A 141 -14.09 -15.44 -16.80
C SER A 141 -13.33 -14.16 -16.37
N ILE A 142 -12.48 -14.27 -15.36
CA ILE A 142 -11.63 -13.16 -14.91
C ILE A 142 -10.62 -12.76 -16.01
N ALA A 143 -9.92 -13.72 -16.61
CA ALA A 143 -8.95 -13.47 -17.67
C ALA A 143 -9.60 -12.75 -18.86
N ASN A 144 -10.79 -13.20 -19.28
CA ASN A 144 -11.54 -12.59 -20.37
C ASN A 144 -11.97 -11.15 -20.05
N HIS A 145 -12.36 -10.87 -18.81
CA HIS A 145 -12.69 -9.49 -18.39
C HIS A 145 -11.48 -8.55 -18.54
N PHE A 146 -10.28 -9.01 -18.23
CA PHE A 146 -9.05 -8.22 -18.35
C PHE A 146 -8.39 -8.29 -19.74
N ALA A 147 -8.93 -9.09 -20.67
CA ALA A 147 -8.39 -9.21 -22.01
C ALA A 147 -8.36 -7.85 -22.71
N GLY A 148 -7.19 -7.48 -23.23
CA GLY A 148 -6.98 -6.18 -23.89
C GLY A 148 -6.88 -4.96 -22.96
N LEU A 149 -7.11 -5.11 -21.66
CA LEU A 149 -7.07 -3.99 -20.69
C LEU A 149 -5.71 -3.81 -20.02
N TYR A 150 -4.70 -4.61 -20.36
CA TYR A 150 -3.40 -4.62 -19.68
C TYR A 150 -2.78 -3.21 -19.51
N TYR A 151 -2.65 -2.46 -20.59
CA TYR A 151 -2.05 -1.12 -20.51
C TYR A 151 -2.90 -0.12 -19.74
N PHE A 152 -4.23 -0.26 -19.83
CA PHE A 152 -5.16 0.55 -19.04
C PHE A 152 -5.02 0.25 -17.54
N VAL A 153 -5.00 -1.03 -17.17
CA VAL A 153 -4.82 -1.46 -15.77
C VAL A 153 -3.46 -1.02 -15.24
N LEU A 154 -2.40 -1.16 -16.04
CA LEU A 154 -1.06 -0.71 -15.67
C LEU A 154 -1.00 0.80 -15.40
N GLY A 155 -1.62 1.61 -16.26
CA GLY A 155 -1.70 3.06 -16.06
C GLY A 155 -2.59 3.47 -14.90
N ALA A 156 -3.78 2.88 -14.77
CA ALA A 156 -4.71 3.14 -13.68
C ALA A 156 -4.11 2.75 -12.32
N SER A 157 -3.37 1.65 -12.27
CA SER A 157 -2.70 1.21 -11.03
C SER A 157 -1.66 2.22 -10.55
N LEU A 158 -0.96 2.94 -11.43
CA LEU A 158 -0.07 4.03 -11.02
C LEU A 158 -0.84 5.10 -10.24
N LEU A 159 -2.04 5.48 -10.71
CA LEU A 159 -2.88 6.45 -10.01
C LEU A 159 -3.24 5.96 -8.60
N PHE A 160 -3.63 4.68 -8.44
CA PHE A 160 -3.92 4.10 -7.12
C PHE A 160 -2.70 4.07 -6.20
N HIS A 161 -1.51 3.81 -6.73
CA HIS A 161 -0.27 3.87 -5.96
C HIS A 161 0.08 5.31 -5.55
N LEU A 162 -0.22 6.30 -6.38
CA LEU A 162 -0.09 7.72 -6.02
C LEU A 162 -1.08 8.11 -4.91
N VAL A 163 -2.36 7.66 -5.01
CA VAL A 163 -3.36 7.89 -3.95
C VAL A 163 -2.92 7.21 -2.65
N TYR A 164 -2.48 5.94 -2.70
CA TYR A 164 -1.89 5.26 -1.55
C TYR A 164 -0.77 6.08 -0.92
N GLY A 165 0.18 6.52 -1.74
CA GLY A 165 1.33 7.31 -1.28
C GLY A 165 0.92 8.64 -0.66
N ALA A 166 -0.05 9.35 -1.26
CA ALA A 166 -0.55 10.62 -0.73
C ALA A 166 -1.22 10.44 0.64
N VAL A 167 -2.10 9.44 0.79
CA VAL A 167 -2.78 9.10 2.06
C VAL A 167 -1.75 8.66 3.11
N PHE A 168 -0.86 7.74 2.75
CA PHE A 168 0.24 7.31 3.61
C PHE A 168 1.06 8.49 4.12
N GLY A 169 1.51 9.34 3.21
CA GLY A 169 2.35 10.49 3.56
C GLY A 169 1.62 11.53 4.40
N LEU A 170 0.33 11.76 4.15
CA LEU A 170 -0.52 12.63 4.97
C LEU A 170 -0.61 12.12 6.42
N LEU A 171 -0.92 10.83 6.58
CA LEU A 171 -1.08 10.20 7.90
C LEU A 171 0.25 10.14 8.66
N ALA A 172 1.29 9.62 8.03
CA ALA A 172 2.63 9.54 8.62
C ALA A 172 3.17 10.92 9.01
N GLY A 173 3.02 11.92 8.12
CA GLY A 173 3.44 13.30 8.38
C GLY A 173 2.67 13.97 9.52
N ARG A 174 1.36 13.71 9.63
CA ARG A 174 0.53 14.22 10.74
C ARG A 174 0.91 13.59 12.07
N MET A 175 1.00 12.26 12.14
CA MET A 175 1.33 11.54 13.38
C MET A 175 2.72 11.90 13.90
N THR A 176 3.71 11.99 13.01
CA THR A 176 5.10 12.35 13.37
C THR A 176 5.19 13.84 13.78
N GLY A 177 4.53 14.74 13.05
CA GLY A 177 4.55 16.17 13.32
C GLY A 177 3.93 16.54 14.67
N VAL A 178 2.78 15.95 15.03
CA VAL A 178 2.13 16.17 16.33
C VAL A 178 3.06 15.78 17.48
N LYS A 179 3.72 14.62 17.39
CA LYS A 179 4.62 14.16 18.44
C LYS A 179 5.84 15.08 18.62
N LEU A 180 6.45 15.53 17.52
CA LEU A 180 7.59 16.45 17.59
C LEU A 180 7.22 17.80 18.21
N THR A 181 6.02 18.31 17.90
CA THR A 181 5.52 19.56 18.49
C THR A 181 5.27 19.41 19.98
N MET A 182 4.60 18.33 20.41
CA MET A 182 4.35 18.06 21.83
C MET A 182 5.64 17.92 22.62
N ARG A 183 6.65 17.25 22.09
CA ARG A 183 7.96 17.14 22.74
C ARG A 183 8.61 18.52 22.95
N LYS A 184 8.62 19.37 21.91
CA LYS A 184 9.17 20.73 22.02
C LYS A 184 8.46 21.55 23.11
N LEU A 185 7.14 21.45 23.22
CA LEU A 185 6.37 22.15 24.26
C LEU A 185 6.69 21.65 25.65
N ILE A 186 6.86 20.35 25.84
CA ILE A 186 7.23 19.76 27.13
C ILE A 186 8.66 20.20 27.52
N ASP A 187 9.61 20.11 26.58
CA ASP A 187 11.01 20.51 26.82
C ASP A 187 11.12 22.02 27.16
N ALA A 188 10.34 22.87 26.47
CA ALA A 188 10.29 24.30 26.77
C ALA A 188 9.71 24.58 28.17
N ARG A 189 8.70 23.83 28.62
CA ARG A 189 8.10 23.97 29.96
C ARG A 189 9.04 23.51 31.08
N ILE A 190 9.85 22.47 30.82
CA ILE A 190 10.79 21.96 31.83
C ILE A 190 12.01 22.89 31.96
N ASN A 191 12.50 23.44 30.84
CA ASN A 191 13.72 24.27 30.81
C ASN A 191 13.44 25.75 30.95
N GLY A 192 12.18 26.19 31.02
CA GLY A 192 11.76 27.59 31.17
C GLY A 192 11.36 27.98 32.61
N ASN A 193 11.52 27.07 33.57
CA ASN A 193 11.49 27.30 35.02
C ASN A 193 12.91 27.12 35.57
#